data_ac325fc35d2efdf65bf6f3902907bb00
#
_entry.id   ac325fc35d2efdf65bf6f3902907bb00
#
_cell.length_a   1.000
_cell.length_b   1.000
_cell.length_c   1.000
_cell.angle_alpha   90.00
_cell.angle_beta   90.00
_cell.angle_gamma   90.00
#
_symmetry.space_group_name_H-M   'P 1'
#
loop_
_entity.id
_entity.type
_entity.pdbx_description
1 polymer ?
#
loop_
_entity_poly.entity_id
_entity_poly.type
_entity_poly.pdbx_seq_one_letter_code
_entity_poly.pdbx_strand_id
1 'polypeptide(L)'
;MEEKKITEQESLELIARMIESTKENLAVGRGNRFLYFGYFAFVLSIVVFACVKLTHNNHFSGLWWLMFLCWGIVSWKSTKPTVVTFIDLALNSVWMVVGLMFCLSTVYLLVSAFITHSTDMSLMMPFSLLFVSVGTSMTGVIVRNHAITYLPLVSAIVSFYMLNSLLFGHPCVWWHLLFGFASVFNMIIPGHLLNMKTSK
;
A
#
# COMPACT_ATOMS: atom_id res chain seq x y z
N MET A 1 32.10 35.20 20.43
CA MET A 1 30.97 34.80 19.57
C MET A 1 29.74 35.45 20.17
N GLU A 2 29.21 36.52 19.56
CA GLU A 2 27.97 37.16 20.04
C GLU A 2 26.79 36.24 19.67
N GLU A 3 26.10 35.70 20.66
CA GLU A 3 24.82 35.04 20.47
C GLU A 3 23.81 36.10 19.98
N LYS A 4 23.50 36.08 18.71
CA LYS A 4 22.44 36.90 18.10
C LYS A 4 21.12 36.52 18.75
N LYS A 5 20.62 37.31 19.71
CA LYS A 5 19.32 37.17 20.30
C LYS A 5 18.28 37.34 19.21
N ILE A 6 17.62 36.25 18.85
CA ILE A 6 16.48 36.22 17.90
C ILE A 6 15.35 37.03 18.56
N THR A 7 14.78 37.98 17.85
CA THR A 7 13.63 38.76 18.34
C THR A 7 12.37 37.87 18.40
N GLU A 8 11.40 38.22 19.22
CA GLU A 8 10.13 37.48 19.34
C GLU A 8 9.41 37.34 17.99
N GLN A 9 9.46 38.39 17.17
CA GLN A 9 8.90 38.38 15.80
C GLN A 9 9.63 37.41 14.87
N GLU A 10 10.98 37.40 14.90
CA GLU A 10 11.78 36.44 14.11
C GLU A 10 11.51 34.99 14.56
N SER A 11 11.29 34.76 15.86
CA SER A 11 10.92 33.44 16.40
C SER A 11 9.57 32.97 15.89
N LEU A 12 8.57 33.86 15.88
CA LEU A 12 7.24 33.57 15.37
C LEU A 12 7.24 33.30 13.86
N GLU A 13 8.01 34.08 13.10
CA GLU A 13 8.16 33.86 11.66
C GLU A 13 8.87 32.54 11.35
N LEU A 14 9.90 32.18 12.14
CA LEU A 14 10.59 30.92 12.02
C LEU A 14 9.62 29.71 12.31
N ILE A 15 8.81 29.84 13.36
CA ILE A 15 7.80 28.83 13.70
C ILE A 15 6.74 28.73 12.59
N ALA A 16 6.27 29.86 12.06
CA ALA A 16 5.31 29.87 10.96
C ALA A 16 5.89 29.19 9.71
N ARG A 17 7.13 29.51 9.33
CA ARG A 17 7.82 28.86 8.21
C ARG A 17 8.07 27.37 8.46
N MET A 18 8.40 26.96 9.70
CA MET A 18 8.52 25.53 10.05
C MET A 18 7.18 24.80 9.94
N ILE A 19 6.08 25.42 10.36
CA ILE A 19 4.73 24.85 10.22
C ILE A 19 4.36 24.73 8.74
N GLU A 20 4.64 25.74 7.93
CA GLU A 20 4.33 25.75 6.50
C GLU A 20 5.18 24.73 5.73
N SER A 21 6.49 24.69 5.96
CA SER A 21 7.37 23.66 5.38
C SER A 21 7.01 22.25 5.84
N THR A 22 6.51 22.10 7.06
CA THR A 22 6.03 20.81 7.56
C THR A 22 4.75 20.38 6.86
N LYS A 23 3.82 21.31 6.58
CA LYS A 23 2.61 21.04 5.79
C LYS A 23 2.93 20.65 4.36
N GLU A 24 3.81 21.37 3.70
CA GLU A 24 4.24 21.08 2.32
C GLU A 24 4.96 19.74 2.22
N ASN A 25 5.88 19.44 3.14
CA ASN A 25 6.59 18.16 3.16
C ASN A 25 5.71 16.95 3.54
N LEU A 26 4.61 17.17 4.27
CA LEU A 26 3.64 16.13 4.62
C LEU A 26 2.94 15.49 3.41
N ALA A 27 2.91 16.19 2.30
CA ALA A 27 2.09 15.81 1.16
C ALA A 27 2.91 15.38 -0.06
N VAL A 28 4.12 15.93 -0.27
CA VAL A 28 4.89 15.71 -1.50
C VAL A 28 5.43 14.28 -1.59
N GLY A 29 4.97 13.54 -2.59
CA GLY A 29 5.54 12.26 -3.01
C GLY A 29 4.98 11.00 -2.34
N ARG A 30 4.13 11.10 -1.30
CA ARG A 30 3.56 9.91 -0.64
C ARG A 30 2.40 9.30 -1.41
N GLY A 31 1.52 10.14 -1.97
CA GLY A 31 0.46 9.68 -2.84
C GLY A 31 0.99 8.97 -4.08
N ASN A 32 2.14 9.39 -4.60
CA ASN A 32 2.75 8.77 -5.77
C ASN A 32 3.13 7.31 -5.55
N ARG A 33 3.61 6.93 -4.35
CA ARG A 33 3.88 5.52 -4.03
C ARG A 33 2.61 4.68 -4.09
N PHE A 34 1.51 5.17 -3.52
CA PHE A 34 0.21 4.52 -3.60
C PHE A 34 -0.24 4.34 -5.05
N LEU A 35 -0.06 5.38 -5.88
CA LEU A 35 -0.43 5.33 -7.30
C LEU A 35 0.41 4.31 -8.07
N TYR A 36 1.72 4.28 -7.89
CA TYR A 36 2.59 3.30 -8.57
C TYR A 36 2.17 1.87 -8.24
N PHE A 37 2.00 1.55 -6.96
CA PHE A 37 1.56 0.21 -6.55
C PHE A 37 0.13 -0.09 -6.99
N GLY A 38 -0.79 0.87 -6.87
CA GLY A 38 -2.19 0.71 -7.23
C GLY A 38 -2.38 0.46 -8.73
N TYR A 39 -1.80 1.29 -9.58
CA TYR A 39 -1.89 1.11 -11.04
C TYR A 39 -1.16 -0.13 -11.51
N PHE A 40 0.02 -0.44 -10.95
CA PHE A 40 0.74 -1.65 -11.28
C PHE A 40 -0.06 -2.90 -10.92
N ALA A 41 -0.64 -2.95 -9.71
CA ALA A 41 -1.49 -4.05 -9.29
C ALA A 41 -2.74 -4.18 -10.16
N PHE A 42 -3.37 -3.07 -10.53
CA PHE A 42 -4.55 -3.04 -11.41
C PHE A 42 -4.23 -3.60 -12.80
N VAL A 43 -3.18 -3.11 -13.44
CA VAL A 43 -2.76 -3.60 -14.77
C VAL A 43 -2.35 -5.07 -14.70
N LEU A 44 -1.53 -5.44 -13.70
CA LEU A 44 -1.07 -6.81 -13.51
C LEU A 44 -2.25 -7.77 -13.31
N SER A 45 -3.29 -7.35 -12.59
CA SER A 45 -4.49 -8.16 -12.37
C SER A 45 -5.20 -8.53 -13.67
N ILE A 46 -5.31 -7.57 -14.59
CA ILE A 46 -5.91 -7.77 -15.91
C ILE A 46 -5.04 -8.71 -16.75
N VAL A 47 -3.73 -8.49 -16.74
CA VAL A 47 -2.77 -9.34 -17.49
C VAL A 47 -2.81 -10.78 -16.99
N VAL A 48 -2.74 -10.99 -15.67
CA VAL A 48 -2.79 -12.33 -15.09
C VAL A 48 -4.12 -13.01 -15.40
N PHE A 49 -5.24 -12.29 -15.23
CA PHE A 49 -6.56 -12.82 -15.57
C PHE A 49 -6.63 -13.26 -17.03
N ALA A 50 -6.19 -12.41 -17.97
CA ALA A 50 -6.19 -12.70 -19.39
C ALA A 50 -5.31 -13.93 -19.71
N CYS A 51 -4.09 -13.98 -19.16
CA CYS A 51 -3.16 -15.10 -19.36
C CYS A 51 -3.76 -16.41 -18.83
N VAL A 52 -4.26 -16.44 -17.60
CA VAL A 52 -4.86 -17.66 -17.01
C VAL A 52 -6.11 -18.08 -17.77
N LYS A 53 -6.96 -17.13 -18.18
CA LYS A 53 -8.20 -17.40 -18.89
C LYS A 53 -7.95 -17.96 -20.30
N LEU A 54 -6.97 -17.40 -21.03
CA LEU A 54 -6.67 -17.79 -22.41
C LEU A 54 -5.85 -19.08 -22.50
N THR A 55 -4.94 -19.29 -21.56
CA THR A 55 -4.03 -20.45 -21.61
C THR A 55 -4.52 -21.64 -20.79
N HIS A 56 -5.55 -21.44 -19.95
CA HIS A 56 -6.02 -22.42 -18.95
C HIS A 56 -4.89 -22.94 -18.03
N ASN A 57 -3.82 -22.16 -17.87
CA ASN A 57 -2.64 -22.53 -17.09
C ASN A 57 -2.48 -21.62 -15.87
N ASN A 58 -2.62 -22.18 -14.68
CA ASN A 58 -2.52 -21.45 -13.42
C ASN A 58 -1.10 -20.98 -13.08
N HIS A 59 -0.05 -21.46 -13.77
CA HIS A 59 1.33 -20.99 -13.55
C HIS A 59 1.50 -19.49 -13.82
N PHE A 60 0.66 -18.90 -14.66
CA PHE A 60 0.67 -17.45 -14.90
C PHE A 60 0.29 -16.64 -13.65
N SER A 61 -0.33 -17.23 -12.65
CA SER A 61 -0.50 -16.58 -11.33
C SER A 61 0.84 -16.23 -10.68
N GLY A 62 1.93 -16.89 -11.06
CA GLY A 62 3.29 -16.52 -10.66
C GLY A 62 3.73 -15.12 -11.10
N LEU A 63 3.06 -14.49 -12.07
CA LEU A 63 3.33 -13.09 -12.44
C LEU A 63 3.11 -12.11 -11.27
N TRP A 64 2.36 -12.47 -10.25
CA TRP A 64 2.22 -11.66 -9.04
C TRP A 64 3.55 -11.40 -8.32
N TRP A 65 4.57 -12.25 -8.52
CA TRP A 65 5.92 -12.00 -8.01
C TRP A 65 6.55 -10.72 -8.57
N LEU A 66 6.06 -10.19 -9.71
CA LEU A 66 6.48 -8.90 -10.26
C LEU A 66 6.17 -7.73 -9.32
N MET A 67 5.25 -7.88 -8.36
CA MET A 67 5.00 -6.88 -7.33
C MET A 67 6.25 -6.61 -6.46
N PHE A 68 7.07 -7.64 -6.21
CA PHE A 68 8.34 -7.45 -5.48
C PHE A 68 9.35 -6.65 -6.29
N LEU A 69 9.38 -6.83 -7.63
CA LEU A 69 10.20 -5.99 -8.51
C LEU A 69 9.72 -4.54 -8.50
N CYS A 70 8.41 -4.32 -8.56
CA CYS A 70 7.82 -2.98 -8.43
C CYS A 70 8.23 -2.33 -7.08
N TRP A 71 8.14 -3.09 -5.99
CA TRP A 71 8.58 -2.62 -4.67
C TRP A 71 10.08 -2.24 -4.66
N GLY A 72 10.93 -3.07 -5.24
CA GLY A 72 12.37 -2.81 -5.35
C GLY A 72 12.67 -1.52 -6.12
N ILE A 73 12.03 -1.32 -7.28
CA ILE A 73 12.20 -0.13 -8.14
C ILE A 73 11.72 1.14 -7.41
N VAL A 74 10.54 1.10 -6.79
CA VAL A 74 9.97 2.23 -6.04
C VAL A 74 10.82 2.57 -4.82
N SER A 75 11.34 1.56 -4.13
CA SER A 75 12.24 1.76 -2.98
C SER A 75 13.58 2.36 -3.39
N TRP A 76 14.14 1.95 -4.51
CA TRP A 76 15.40 2.48 -5.03
C TRP A 76 15.28 3.95 -5.47
N LYS A 77 14.20 4.29 -6.19
CA LYS A 77 13.95 5.66 -6.66
C LYS A 77 13.48 6.61 -5.56
N SER A 78 13.20 6.10 -4.38
CA SER A 78 12.69 6.92 -3.28
C SER A 78 13.80 7.81 -2.71
N THR A 79 13.71 9.12 -2.96
CA THR A 79 14.53 10.13 -2.29
C THR A 79 14.15 10.24 -0.83
N LYS A 80 15.16 10.27 0.07
CA LYS A 80 14.90 10.50 1.49
C LYS A 80 14.46 11.95 1.68
N PRO A 81 13.40 12.22 2.44
CA PRO A 81 12.99 13.58 2.74
C PRO A 81 14.08 14.29 3.57
N THR A 82 14.30 15.56 3.30
CA THR A 82 15.31 16.37 4.00
C THR A 82 14.92 16.60 5.47
N VAL A 83 13.63 16.66 5.77
CA VAL A 83 13.09 16.81 7.12
C VAL A 83 12.12 15.65 7.37
N VAL A 84 12.34 14.92 8.45
CA VAL A 84 11.47 13.79 8.86
C VAL A 84 10.52 14.30 9.93
N THR A 85 9.21 14.26 9.65
CA THR A 85 8.17 14.64 10.61
C THR A 85 7.72 13.44 11.46
N PHE A 86 7.06 13.70 12.59
CA PHE A 86 6.44 12.65 13.42
C PHE A 86 5.44 11.80 12.61
N ILE A 87 4.68 12.44 11.71
CA ILE A 87 3.74 11.74 10.82
C ILE A 87 4.50 10.83 9.86
N ASP A 88 5.68 11.24 9.37
CA ASP A 88 6.54 10.39 8.53
C ASP A 88 6.98 9.12 9.25
N LEU A 89 7.39 9.27 10.50
CA LEU A 89 7.80 8.14 11.33
C LEU A 89 6.63 7.20 11.59
N ALA A 90 5.47 7.75 11.95
CA ALA A 90 4.25 6.96 12.19
C ALA A 90 3.83 6.18 10.93
N LEU A 91 3.77 6.83 9.77
CA LEU A 91 3.43 6.19 8.50
C LEU A 91 4.44 5.11 8.11
N ASN A 92 5.74 5.42 8.26
CA ASN A 92 6.78 4.43 7.97
C ASN A 92 6.67 3.21 8.89
N SER A 93 6.35 3.41 10.17
CA SER A 93 6.14 2.31 11.12
C SER A 93 4.95 1.44 10.73
N VAL A 94 3.81 2.04 10.32
CA VAL A 94 2.64 1.30 9.84
C VAL A 94 3.02 0.45 8.63
N TRP A 95 3.68 1.03 7.62
CA TRP A 95 4.05 0.30 6.42
C TRP A 95 5.15 -0.72 6.64
N MET A 96 6.03 -0.51 7.63
CA MET A 96 6.99 -1.52 8.08
C MET A 96 6.26 -2.74 8.64
N VAL A 97 5.27 -2.54 9.54
CA VAL A 97 4.47 -3.63 10.09
C VAL A 97 3.71 -4.37 9.01
N VAL A 98 3.06 -3.66 8.08
CA VAL A 98 2.37 -4.26 6.93
C VAL A 98 3.33 -5.11 6.09
N GLY A 99 4.52 -4.59 5.79
CA GLY A 99 5.56 -5.33 5.06
C GLY A 99 6.02 -6.57 5.81
N LEU A 100 6.16 -6.49 7.13
CA LEU A 100 6.56 -7.61 7.97
C LEU A 100 5.49 -8.70 8.01
N MET A 101 4.21 -8.33 8.11
CA MET A 101 3.09 -9.27 8.00
C MET A 101 3.06 -9.97 6.63
N PHE A 102 3.38 -9.23 5.57
CA PHE A 102 3.51 -9.79 4.22
C PHE A 102 4.64 -10.82 4.13
N CYS A 103 5.82 -10.49 4.66
CA CYS A 103 6.96 -11.41 4.70
C CYS A 103 6.63 -12.67 5.52
N LEU A 104 6.03 -12.50 6.70
CA LEU A 104 5.65 -13.63 7.55
C LEU A 104 4.64 -14.55 6.88
N SER A 105 3.60 -13.99 6.24
CA SER A 105 2.61 -14.78 5.52
C SER A 105 3.23 -15.51 4.32
N THR A 106 4.15 -14.86 3.60
CA THR A 106 4.88 -15.49 2.49
C THR A 106 5.74 -16.65 2.97
N VAL A 107 6.53 -16.44 4.04
CA VAL A 107 7.36 -17.49 4.64
C VAL A 107 6.50 -18.65 5.11
N TYR A 108 5.40 -18.36 5.81
CA TYR A 108 4.46 -19.39 6.25
C TYR A 108 3.93 -20.24 5.07
N LEU A 109 3.49 -19.60 3.99
CA LEU A 109 2.97 -20.31 2.81
C LEU A 109 4.06 -21.13 2.11
N LEU A 110 5.29 -20.63 2.03
CA LEU A 110 6.42 -21.38 1.47
C LEU A 110 6.76 -22.61 2.32
N VAL A 111 6.80 -22.46 3.63
CA VAL A 111 7.04 -23.59 4.55
C VAL A 111 5.90 -24.60 4.46
N SER A 112 4.65 -24.14 4.43
CA SER A 112 3.48 -24.99 4.25
C SER A 112 3.54 -25.76 2.92
N ALA A 113 3.88 -25.07 1.82
CA ALA A 113 4.04 -25.70 0.50
C ALA A 113 5.14 -26.78 0.52
N PHE A 114 6.23 -26.54 1.23
CA PHE A 114 7.32 -27.52 1.37
C PHE A 114 6.88 -28.76 2.16
N ILE A 115 6.14 -28.57 3.26
CA ILE A 115 5.65 -29.67 4.11
C ILE A 115 4.55 -30.48 3.44
N THR A 116 3.60 -29.81 2.79
CA THR A 116 2.42 -30.47 2.18
C THR A 116 2.66 -30.93 0.74
N HIS A 117 3.83 -30.63 0.16
CA HIS A 117 4.13 -30.84 -1.26
C HIS A 117 3.09 -30.23 -2.20
N SER A 118 2.42 -29.17 -1.75
CA SER A 118 1.39 -28.43 -2.47
C SER A 118 1.83 -26.98 -2.66
N THR A 119 1.80 -26.49 -3.90
CA THR A 119 2.18 -25.11 -4.24
C THR A 119 0.99 -24.16 -4.23
N ASP A 120 0.00 -24.40 -3.36
CA ASP A 120 -1.20 -23.56 -3.31
C ASP A 120 -0.88 -22.22 -2.58
N MET A 121 -0.76 -21.16 -3.38
CA MET A 121 -0.55 -19.79 -2.91
C MET A 121 -1.85 -18.96 -2.92
N SER A 122 -3.01 -19.58 -3.02
CA SER A 122 -4.31 -18.89 -3.15
C SER A 122 -4.62 -17.97 -1.97
N LEU A 123 -4.12 -18.30 -0.76
CA LEU A 123 -4.24 -17.45 0.44
C LEU A 123 -3.50 -16.12 0.34
N MET A 124 -2.50 -16.01 -0.54
CA MET A 124 -1.68 -14.80 -0.65
C MET A 124 -2.50 -13.58 -1.11
N MET A 125 -3.48 -13.79 -2.01
CA MET A 125 -4.33 -12.73 -2.53
C MET A 125 -5.21 -12.08 -1.44
N PRO A 126 -6.05 -12.84 -0.71
CA PRO A 126 -6.88 -12.26 0.33
C PRO A 126 -6.06 -11.65 1.47
N PHE A 127 -4.96 -12.29 1.91
CA PHE A 127 -4.11 -11.71 2.94
C PHE A 127 -3.48 -10.39 2.50
N SER A 128 -3.03 -10.30 1.25
CA SER A 128 -2.47 -9.06 0.73
C SER A 128 -3.49 -7.92 0.71
N LEU A 129 -4.72 -8.18 0.30
CA LEU A 129 -5.80 -7.18 0.36
C LEU A 129 -6.09 -6.73 1.78
N LEU A 130 -6.13 -7.66 2.75
CA LEU A 130 -6.34 -7.32 4.16
C LEU A 130 -5.24 -6.42 4.70
N PHE A 131 -3.98 -6.82 4.52
CA PHE A 131 -2.85 -6.07 5.07
C PHE A 131 -2.77 -4.66 4.46
N VAL A 132 -2.96 -4.55 3.15
CA VAL A 132 -2.97 -3.25 2.47
C VAL A 132 -4.17 -2.42 2.90
N SER A 133 -5.36 -3.01 3.09
CA SER A 133 -6.55 -2.31 3.57
C SER A 133 -6.33 -1.71 4.96
N VAL A 134 -5.75 -2.49 5.87
CA VAL A 134 -5.41 -2.01 7.23
C VAL A 134 -4.37 -0.91 7.16
N GLY A 135 -3.28 -1.10 6.40
CA GLY A 135 -2.22 -0.10 6.24
C GLY A 135 -2.72 1.22 5.68
N THR A 136 -3.58 1.17 4.64
CA THR A 136 -4.16 2.37 4.03
C THR A 136 -5.17 3.04 4.95
N SER A 137 -6.03 2.28 5.64
CA SER A 137 -6.97 2.83 6.63
C SER A 137 -6.22 3.53 7.77
N MET A 138 -5.16 2.92 8.30
CA MET A 138 -4.31 3.54 9.32
C MET A 138 -3.62 4.82 8.79
N THR A 139 -3.17 4.80 7.54
CA THR A 139 -2.67 6.01 6.87
C THR A 139 -3.72 7.12 6.87
N GLY A 140 -4.98 6.78 6.56
CA GLY A 140 -6.11 7.71 6.58
C GLY A 140 -6.35 8.33 7.97
N VAL A 141 -6.27 7.53 9.03
CA VAL A 141 -6.39 7.98 10.42
C VAL A 141 -5.28 8.97 10.78
N ILE A 142 -4.02 8.62 10.46
CA ILE A 142 -2.84 9.46 10.76
C ILE A 142 -2.92 10.79 10.00
N VAL A 143 -3.34 10.78 8.73
CA VAL A 143 -3.48 11.97 7.87
C VAL A 143 -4.78 12.73 8.14
N ARG A 144 -5.66 12.21 9.01
CA ARG A 144 -6.98 12.76 9.33
C ARG A 144 -7.84 12.98 8.07
N ASN A 145 -7.98 11.95 7.26
CA ASN A 145 -8.82 11.97 6.06
C ASN A 145 -9.79 10.79 6.09
N HIS A 146 -11.08 11.08 6.29
CA HIS A 146 -12.13 10.07 6.39
C HIS A 146 -12.25 9.19 5.14
N ALA A 147 -12.11 9.76 3.94
CA ALA A 147 -12.18 8.97 2.72
C ALA A 147 -11.07 7.93 2.64
N ILE A 148 -9.82 8.31 2.97
CA ILE A 148 -8.68 7.38 2.98
C ILE A 148 -8.82 6.35 4.11
N THR A 149 -9.53 6.68 5.21
CA THR A 149 -9.77 5.76 6.31
C THR A 149 -10.80 4.68 5.95
N TYR A 150 -11.91 5.03 5.29
CA TYR A 150 -13.03 4.12 5.12
C TYR A 150 -13.07 3.42 3.75
N LEU A 151 -12.58 4.05 2.68
CA LEU A 151 -12.58 3.44 1.34
C LEU A 151 -11.86 2.07 1.28
N PRO A 152 -10.71 1.85 1.94
CA PRO A 152 -10.03 0.56 1.90
C PRO A 152 -10.82 -0.58 2.55
N LEU A 153 -11.81 -0.28 3.40
CA LEU A 153 -12.65 -1.30 4.01
C LEU A 153 -13.49 -2.07 2.99
N VAL A 154 -13.80 -1.45 1.83
CA VAL A 154 -14.43 -2.14 0.70
C VAL A 154 -13.53 -3.29 0.22
N SER A 155 -12.22 -3.06 0.14
CA SER A 155 -11.26 -4.09 -0.25
C SER A 155 -11.10 -5.18 0.82
N ALA A 156 -11.24 -4.83 2.10
CA ALA A 156 -11.26 -5.81 3.18
C ALA A 156 -12.48 -6.74 3.06
N ILE A 157 -13.66 -6.22 2.67
CA ILE A 157 -14.84 -7.05 2.40
C ILE A 157 -14.58 -8.02 1.24
N VAL A 158 -13.93 -7.55 0.16
CA VAL A 158 -13.54 -8.43 -0.97
C VAL A 158 -12.57 -9.52 -0.48
N SER A 159 -11.63 -9.19 0.40
CA SER A 159 -10.71 -10.16 0.99
C SER A 159 -11.45 -11.22 1.81
N PHE A 160 -12.40 -10.82 2.66
CA PHE A 160 -13.22 -11.79 3.41
C PHE A 160 -14.05 -12.67 2.51
N TYR A 161 -14.60 -12.15 1.42
CA TYR A 161 -15.26 -12.94 0.40
C TYR A 161 -14.32 -14.00 -0.19
N MET A 162 -13.09 -13.61 -0.55
CA MET A 162 -12.09 -14.55 -1.09
C MET A 162 -11.73 -15.64 -0.06
N LEU A 163 -11.50 -15.27 1.21
CA LEU A 163 -11.21 -16.21 2.30
C LEU A 163 -12.37 -17.20 2.49
N ASN A 164 -13.61 -16.71 2.52
CA ASN A 164 -14.78 -17.56 2.64
C ASN A 164 -14.91 -18.54 1.45
N SER A 165 -14.66 -18.05 0.24
CA SER A 165 -14.68 -18.88 -0.98
C SER A 165 -13.61 -19.99 -0.96
N LEU A 166 -12.42 -19.71 -0.37
CA LEU A 166 -11.38 -20.74 -0.15
C LEU A 166 -11.82 -21.82 0.83
N LEU A 167 -12.49 -21.45 1.93
CA LEU A 167 -12.98 -22.40 2.92
C LEU A 167 -13.98 -23.40 2.32
N PHE A 168 -14.76 -22.96 1.33
CA PHE A 168 -15.72 -23.83 0.62
C PHE A 168 -15.16 -24.48 -0.64
N GLY A 169 -13.87 -24.35 -0.92
CA GLY A 169 -13.20 -25.01 -2.04
C GLY A 169 -13.55 -24.46 -3.42
N HIS A 170 -13.96 -23.17 -3.51
CA HIS A 170 -14.36 -22.53 -4.77
C HIS A 170 -13.43 -21.36 -5.19
N PRO A 171 -12.11 -21.60 -5.35
CA PRO A 171 -11.25 -20.58 -5.94
C PRO A 171 -11.66 -20.32 -7.39
N CYS A 172 -11.72 -19.04 -7.77
CA CYS A 172 -12.20 -18.63 -9.09
C CYS A 172 -11.17 -17.73 -9.80
N VAL A 173 -11.00 -17.92 -11.10
CA VAL A 173 -10.10 -17.09 -11.93
C VAL A 173 -10.46 -15.59 -11.87
N TRP A 174 -11.74 -15.27 -11.63
CA TRP A 174 -12.22 -13.89 -11.45
C TRP A 174 -11.59 -13.16 -10.24
N TRP A 175 -10.97 -13.87 -9.32
CA TRP A 175 -10.29 -13.27 -8.18
C TRP A 175 -9.19 -12.28 -8.60
N HIS A 176 -8.51 -12.56 -9.71
CA HIS A 176 -7.51 -11.64 -10.23
C HIS A 176 -8.14 -10.27 -10.55
N LEU A 177 -9.32 -10.25 -11.20
CA LEU A 177 -10.01 -9.00 -11.49
C LEU A 177 -10.58 -8.33 -10.23
N LEU A 178 -11.12 -9.11 -9.29
CA LEU A 178 -11.59 -8.60 -8.00
C LEU A 178 -10.45 -7.93 -7.22
N PHE A 179 -9.26 -8.53 -7.27
CA PHE A 179 -8.06 -7.93 -6.67
C PHE A 179 -7.70 -6.60 -7.32
N GLY A 180 -7.71 -6.54 -8.64
CA GLY A 180 -7.48 -5.29 -9.39
C GLY A 180 -8.51 -4.22 -9.04
N PHE A 181 -9.80 -4.58 -9.01
CA PHE A 181 -10.86 -3.66 -8.60
C PHE A 181 -10.66 -3.17 -7.15
N ALA A 182 -10.33 -4.06 -6.23
CA ALA A 182 -10.05 -3.72 -4.84
C ALA A 182 -8.83 -2.77 -4.71
N SER A 183 -7.81 -2.90 -5.58
CA SER A 183 -6.65 -2.01 -5.57
C SER A 183 -7.00 -0.55 -5.87
N VAL A 184 -8.09 -0.29 -6.60
CA VAL A 184 -8.60 1.07 -6.85
C VAL A 184 -8.98 1.75 -5.54
N PHE A 185 -9.73 1.05 -4.68
CA PHE A 185 -10.17 1.58 -3.39
C PHE A 185 -9.04 1.61 -2.36
N ASN A 186 -8.12 0.65 -2.44
CA ASN A 186 -7.01 0.56 -1.51
C ASN A 186 -5.89 1.56 -1.76
N MET A 187 -5.58 1.83 -3.03
CA MET A 187 -4.36 2.56 -3.38
C MET A 187 -4.59 3.70 -4.37
N ILE A 188 -5.37 3.50 -5.45
CA ILE A 188 -5.50 4.51 -6.50
C ILE A 188 -6.23 5.74 -5.97
N ILE A 189 -7.45 5.56 -5.44
CA ILE A 189 -8.23 6.68 -4.89
C ILE A 189 -7.51 7.33 -3.70
N PRO A 190 -7.03 6.59 -2.68
CA PRO A 190 -6.23 7.17 -1.61
C PRO A 190 -5.00 7.91 -2.08
N GLY A 191 -4.29 7.39 -3.08
CA GLY A 191 -3.11 8.03 -3.65
C GLY A 191 -3.43 9.38 -4.30
N HIS A 192 -4.51 9.48 -5.07
CA HIS A 192 -4.97 10.75 -5.62
C HIS A 192 -5.40 11.73 -4.53
N LEU A 193 -6.16 11.27 -3.53
CA LEU A 193 -6.59 12.11 -2.41
C LEU A 193 -5.42 12.65 -1.59
N LEU A 194 -4.37 11.86 -1.40
CA LEU A 194 -3.14 12.31 -0.76
C LEU A 194 -2.46 13.42 -1.57
N ASN A 195 -2.39 13.29 -2.89
CA ASN A 195 -1.76 14.29 -3.76
C ASN A 195 -2.61 15.58 -3.88
N MET A 196 -3.95 15.48 -3.85
CA MET A 196 -4.82 16.66 -3.90
C MET A 196 -4.73 17.55 -2.67
N LYS A 197 -4.42 16.98 -1.49
CA LYS A 197 -4.20 17.76 -0.26
C LYS A 197 -2.94 18.62 -0.31
N THR A 198 -2.01 18.30 -1.18
CA THR A 198 -0.74 19.03 -1.37
C THR A 198 -0.91 20.30 -2.20
N SER A 199 -1.97 20.37 -3.01
CA SER A 199 -2.22 21.48 -3.96
C SER A 199 -3.07 22.61 -3.37
N LYS A 200 -3.45 22.56 -2.10
CA LYS A 200 -4.16 23.62 -1.37
C LYS A 200 -3.34 24.08 -0.17
#